data_b6671902f26cbb410a48c721982e7766
#
_entry.id   b6671902f26cbb410a48c721982e7766
#
_cell.length_a   1.000
_cell.length_b   1.000
_cell.length_c   1.000
_cell.angle_alpha   90.00
_cell.angle_beta   90.00
_cell.angle_gamma   90.00
#
_symmetry.space_group_name_H-M   'P 1'
#
loop_
_entity.id
_entity.type
_entity.pdbx_description
1 polymer ?
#
loop_
_entity_poly.entity_id
_entity_poly.type
_entity_poly.pdbx_seq_one_letter_code
_entity_poly.pdbx_strand_id
1 'polypeptide(L)'
;MPYVPIIDISRDRDAVGAELDEVCRTVGFFQITGHGIDDGIAMRAWTAATRFFDLPLADKRRVTRPAADYPYGYIPVAGESLSQSMAGSAPPDLKEVFNIGPVTAPGHELTDPDEASVYSPNLWPAALPELREAWTAYYAAMRDLGSRLMSLFARGLGLPPAFFDDKIDQHPDALRAINYPERDDVPLPGQLRAGAHTDYGTLTILRQDAVGGLEVLDHGGNWTGVESVPGAFVINIGDLMARWTNDQWHSTLHRVVDPPGEAAARARRQSMPYFQNANWSAEIACLPTCLAPGEAPKYEPVLAGPHLMGKFRKSVEL
;
A
#
# COMPACT_ATOMS: atom_id res chain seq x y z
N MET A 1 6.11 -15.35 -19.96
CA MET A 1 5.59 -15.27 -18.58
C MET A 1 5.04 -13.87 -18.37
N PRO A 2 4.02 -13.66 -17.53
CA PRO A 2 3.56 -12.30 -17.24
C PRO A 2 4.70 -11.49 -16.62
N TYR A 3 4.72 -10.17 -16.86
CA TYR A 3 5.76 -9.29 -16.30
C TYR A 3 5.72 -9.25 -14.76
N VAL A 4 4.51 -9.31 -14.17
CA VAL A 4 4.31 -9.43 -12.72
C VAL A 4 4.09 -10.90 -12.37
N PRO A 5 5.09 -11.61 -11.80
CA PRO A 5 5.02 -13.05 -11.55
C PRO A 5 4.07 -13.39 -10.39
N ILE A 6 3.65 -14.66 -10.32
CA ILE A 6 2.81 -15.21 -9.26
C ILE A 6 3.66 -16.20 -8.46
N ILE A 7 3.74 -15.99 -7.14
CA ILE A 7 4.56 -16.78 -6.22
C ILE A 7 3.65 -17.46 -5.19
N ASP A 8 3.72 -18.77 -5.09
CA ASP A 8 3.06 -19.53 -4.01
C ASP A 8 3.96 -19.50 -2.75
N ILE A 9 3.55 -18.73 -1.75
CA ILE A 9 4.32 -18.56 -0.51
C ILE A 9 4.08 -19.67 0.53
N SER A 10 3.30 -20.70 0.21
CA SER A 10 3.12 -21.89 1.06
C SER A 10 4.26 -22.91 0.92
N ARG A 11 5.09 -22.78 -0.11
CA ARG A 11 6.23 -23.64 -0.43
C ARG A 11 7.38 -23.48 0.59
N ASP A 12 8.49 -24.18 0.33
CA ASP A 12 9.71 -24.04 1.14
C ASP A 12 10.15 -22.57 1.27
N ARG A 13 10.38 -22.13 2.51
CA ARG A 13 10.59 -20.72 2.85
C ARG A 13 11.88 -20.14 2.29
N ASP A 14 12.94 -20.95 2.18
CA ASP A 14 14.23 -20.47 1.67
C ASP A 14 14.17 -20.35 0.14
N ALA A 15 13.51 -21.30 -0.53
CA ALA A 15 13.25 -21.21 -1.97
C ALA A 15 12.37 -20.03 -2.32
N VAL A 16 11.29 -19.78 -1.54
CA VAL A 16 10.41 -18.61 -1.71
C VAL A 16 11.20 -17.32 -1.44
N GLY A 17 12.03 -17.27 -0.40
CA GLY A 17 12.88 -16.11 -0.11
C GLY A 17 13.79 -15.75 -1.29
N ALA A 18 14.45 -16.73 -1.89
CA ALA A 18 15.32 -16.52 -3.06
C ALA A 18 14.54 -16.00 -4.29
N GLU A 19 13.33 -16.56 -4.54
CA GLU A 19 12.45 -16.09 -5.63
C GLU A 19 11.94 -14.66 -5.39
N LEU A 20 11.64 -14.32 -4.13
CA LEU A 20 11.26 -12.96 -3.74
C LEU A 20 12.42 -11.96 -3.92
N ASP A 21 13.65 -12.33 -3.56
CA ASP A 21 14.82 -11.46 -3.80
C ASP A 21 15.01 -11.20 -5.29
N GLU A 22 14.93 -12.23 -6.13
CA GLU A 22 15.05 -12.09 -7.59
C GLU A 22 13.99 -11.14 -8.17
N VAL A 23 12.72 -11.32 -7.79
CA VAL A 23 11.64 -10.48 -8.31
C VAL A 23 11.71 -9.04 -7.78
N CYS A 24 12.12 -8.83 -6.53
CA CYS A 24 12.28 -7.50 -5.97
C CYS A 24 13.45 -6.73 -6.62
N ARG A 25 14.51 -7.44 -7.04
CA ARG A 25 15.64 -6.86 -7.80
C ARG A 25 15.29 -6.54 -9.25
N THR A 26 14.29 -7.19 -9.81
CA THR A 26 13.97 -7.05 -11.25
C THR A 26 12.68 -6.30 -11.51
N VAL A 27 11.63 -6.52 -10.73
CA VAL A 27 10.30 -5.94 -10.98
C VAL A 27 9.82 -5.08 -9.82
N GLY A 28 10.08 -5.49 -8.57
CA GLY A 28 9.53 -4.83 -7.37
C GLY A 28 8.02 -5.01 -7.18
N PHE A 29 7.37 -5.79 -8.05
CA PHE A 29 5.95 -6.14 -8.06
C PHE A 29 5.77 -7.64 -8.32
N PHE A 30 4.87 -8.28 -7.58
CA PHE A 30 4.52 -9.70 -7.77
C PHE A 30 3.14 -9.98 -7.16
N GLN A 31 2.57 -11.14 -7.46
CA GLN A 31 1.35 -11.61 -6.83
C GLN A 31 1.67 -12.82 -5.95
N ILE A 32 0.95 -12.98 -4.84
CA ILE A 32 1.11 -14.11 -3.94
C ILE A 32 -0.15 -14.95 -3.86
N THR A 33 0.04 -16.26 -3.86
CA THR A 33 -0.96 -17.29 -3.54
C THR A 33 -0.48 -18.12 -2.33
N GLY A 34 -1.31 -19.03 -1.83
CA GLY A 34 -0.92 -19.85 -0.67
C GLY A 34 -0.70 -19.05 0.62
N HIS A 35 -1.21 -17.83 0.68
CA HIS A 35 -1.00 -16.89 1.79
C HIS A 35 -1.77 -17.26 3.06
N GLY A 36 -2.75 -18.16 3.01
CA GLY A 36 -3.48 -18.67 4.20
C GLY A 36 -4.39 -17.66 4.89
N ILE A 37 -4.71 -16.54 4.25
CA ILE A 37 -5.72 -15.58 4.77
C ILE A 37 -7.09 -16.21 4.58
N ASP A 38 -7.92 -16.18 5.63
CA ASP A 38 -9.29 -16.68 5.60
C ASP A 38 -10.15 -15.86 4.63
N ASP A 39 -10.73 -16.53 3.64
CA ASP A 39 -11.56 -15.90 2.62
C ASP A 39 -12.77 -15.17 3.23
N GLY A 40 -13.32 -15.68 4.32
CA GLY A 40 -14.45 -15.07 5.03
C GLY A 40 -14.05 -13.72 5.65
N ILE A 41 -12.86 -13.61 6.25
CA ILE A 41 -12.33 -12.34 6.76
C ILE A 41 -12.15 -11.35 5.61
N ALA A 42 -11.48 -11.78 4.54
CA ALA A 42 -11.20 -10.94 3.39
C ALA A 42 -12.50 -10.48 2.68
N MET A 43 -13.49 -11.36 2.54
CA MET A 43 -14.78 -11.03 1.91
C MET A 43 -15.64 -10.13 2.77
N ARG A 44 -15.69 -10.33 4.10
CA ARG A 44 -16.45 -9.41 4.99
C ARG A 44 -15.88 -7.99 4.92
N ALA A 45 -14.56 -7.83 4.97
CA ALA A 45 -13.92 -6.52 4.86
C ALA A 45 -14.18 -5.86 3.49
N TRP A 46 -14.08 -6.62 2.42
CA TRP A 46 -14.38 -6.17 1.05
C TRP A 46 -15.81 -5.70 0.89
N THR A 47 -16.78 -6.52 1.33
CA THR A 47 -18.22 -6.21 1.25
C THR A 47 -18.56 -4.99 2.11
N ALA A 48 -17.96 -4.88 3.29
CA ALA A 48 -18.19 -3.72 4.15
C ALA A 48 -17.65 -2.43 3.49
N ALA A 49 -16.50 -2.48 2.80
CA ALA A 49 -15.99 -1.37 2.01
C ALA A 49 -16.95 -0.99 0.86
N THR A 50 -17.43 -1.97 0.11
CA THR A 50 -18.43 -1.74 -0.97
C THR A 50 -19.67 -1.03 -0.41
N ARG A 51 -20.24 -1.54 0.69
CA ARG A 51 -21.41 -0.94 1.35
C ARG A 51 -21.13 0.47 1.88
N PHE A 52 -19.92 0.74 2.36
CA PHE A 52 -19.53 2.10 2.77
C PHE A 52 -19.61 3.08 1.60
N PHE A 53 -19.05 2.71 0.45
CA PHE A 53 -19.09 3.59 -0.73
C PHE A 53 -20.50 3.74 -1.32
N ASP A 54 -21.40 2.78 -1.07
CA ASP A 54 -22.82 2.84 -1.46
C ASP A 54 -23.68 3.71 -0.51
N LEU A 55 -23.13 4.13 0.64
CA LEU A 55 -23.83 5.04 1.54
C LEU A 55 -24.10 6.39 0.85
N PRO A 56 -25.19 7.08 1.25
CA PRO A 56 -25.42 8.46 0.85
C PRO A 56 -24.21 9.34 1.16
N LEU A 57 -23.88 10.27 0.26
CA LEU A 57 -22.72 11.14 0.40
C LEU A 57 -22.71 11.91 1.74
N ALA A 58 -23.90 12.26 2.26
CA ALA A 58 -24.03 12.91 3.57
C ALA A 58 -23.51 12.03 4.72
N ASP A 59 -23.71 10.71 4.66
CA ASP A 59 -23.24 9.79 5.68
C ASP A 59 -21.73 9.52 5.54
N LYS A 60 -21.20 9.40 4.32
CA LYS A 60 -19.76 9.31 4.06
C LYS A 60 -19.02 10.57 4.57
N ARG A 61 -19.59 11.75 4.37
CA ARG A 61 -19.00 13.03 4.82
C ARG A 61 -18.93 13.19 6.33
N ARG A 62 -19.71 12.46 7.11
CA ARG A 62 -19.62 12.47 8.59
C ARG A 62 -18.32 11.91 9.13
N VAL A 63 -17.63 11.11 8.33
CA VAL A 63 -16.31 10.55 8.65
C VAL A 63 -15.20 11.12 7.76
N THR A 64 -15.41 12.29 7.18
CA THR A 64 -14.34 13.06 6.53
C THR A 64 -13.32 13.49 7.57
N ARG A 65 -12.02 13.47 7.20
CA ARG A 65 -10.94 13.94 8.06
C ARG A 65 -11.25 15.35 8.61
N PRO A 66 -11.09 15.58 9.93
CA PRO A 66 -11.46 16.85 10.55
C PRO A 66 -10.50 18.01 10.22
N ALA A 67 -9.27 17.68 9.77
CA ALA A 67 -8.24 18.64 9.37
C ALA A 67 -7.44 18.08 8.18
N ALA A 68 -6.75 18.93 7.45
CA ALA A 68 -6.01 18.53 6.24
C ALA A 68 -4.87 17.53 6.54
N ASP A 69 -4.24 17.65 7.69
CA ASP A 69 -3.16 16.81 8.20
C ASP A 69 -3.65 15.52 8.92
N TYR A 70 -4.96 15.37 9.14
CA TYR A 70 -5.51 14.15 9.74
C TYR A 70 -5.48 13.00 8.73
N PRO A 71 -4.80 11.86 9.03
CA PRO A 71 -4.47 10.87 8.01
C PRO A 71 -5.62 9.94 7.63
N TYR A 72 -6.68 9.85 8.46
CA TYR A 72 -7.73 8.84 8.32
C TYR A 72 -9.09 9.42 8.00
N GLY A 73 -10.01 8.53 7.56
CA GLY A 73 -11.36 8.88 7.23
C GLY A 73 -11.64 8.91 5.72
N TYR A 74 -12.75 9.53 5.36
CA TYR A 74 -13.24 9.59 3.98
C TYR A 74 -12.65 10.77 3.21
N ILE A 75 -12.22 10.50 1.99
CA ILE A 75 -11.77 11.48 1.00
C ILE A 75 -12.67 11.34 -0.23
N PRO A 76 -13.37 12.40 -0.64
CA PRO A 76 -14.29 12.34 -1.79
C PRO A 76 -13.55 12.22 -3.12
N VAL A 77 -14.30 11.94 -4.19
CA VAL A 77 -13.76 11.93 -5.57
C VAL A 77 -13.07 13.27 -5.86
N ALA A 78 -11.93 13.20 -6.54
CA ALA A 78 -11.05 14.33 -6.83
C ALA A 78 -10.49 15.05 -5.58
N GLY A 79 -10.50 14.41 -4.42
CA GLY A 79 -9.93 14.94 -3.18
C GLY A 79 -8.43 14.68 -2.99
N GLU A 80 -7.80 13.94 -3.90
CA GLU A 80 -6.35 13.62 -3.92
C GLU A 80 -5.79 13.66 -5.33
N SER A 81 -4.48 13.88 -5.44
CA SER A 81 -3.71 13.69 -6.67
C SER A 81 -2.37 13.03 -6.34
N LEU A 82 -2.23 11.74 -6.63
CA LEU A 82 -1.01 10.99 -6.32
C LEU A 82 0.18 11.43 -7.18
N SER A 83 -0.05 11.86 -8.41
CA SER A 83 1.01 12.34 -9.31
C SER A 83 1.72 13.60 -8.81
N GLN A 84 1.14 14.36 -7.88
CA GLN A 84 1.79 15.52 -7.27
C GLN A 84 3.02 15.12 -6.44
N SER A 85 3.05 13.91 -5.88
CA SER A 85 4.23 13.40 -5.19
C SER A 85 5.46 13.29 -6.09
N MET A 86 5.25 13.29 -7.42
CA MET A 86 6.28 13.15 -8.45
C MET A 86 6.61 14.49 -9.18
N ALA A 87 6.29 15.63 -8.56
CA ALA A 87 6.53 16.98 -9.10
C ALA A 87 5.81 17.30 -10.43
N GLY A 88 4.66 16.67 -10.68
CA GLY A 88 3.81 16.92 -11.85
C GLY A 88 2.53 17.67 -11.48
N SER A 89 2.06 18.63 -12.31
CA SER A 89 0.71 19.14 -12.21
C SER A 89 -0.22 18.26 -13.06
N ALA A 90 -0.96 17.38 -12.40
CA ALA A 90 -1.99 16.56 -13.05
C ALA A 90 -3.36 16.84 -12.42
N PRO A 91 -4.45 16.65 -13.16
CA PRO A 91 -5.79 16.71 -12.60
C PRO A 91 -5.94 15.74 -11.42
N PRO A 92 -6.84 16.03 -10.45
CA PRO A 92 -7.12 15.13 -9.34
C PRO A 92 -7.57 13.74 -9.81
N ASP A 93 -7.23 12.72 -9.00
CA ASP A 93 -7.55 11.32 -9.29
C ASP A 93 -9.06 11.05 -9.25
N LEU A 94 -9.52 10.17 -10.15
CA LEU A 94 -10.95 9.79 -10.27
C LEU A 94 -11.30 8.67 -9.30
N LYS A 95 -11.08 8.91 -8.01
CA LYS A 95 -11.35 7.94 -6.94
C LYS A 95 -11.86 8.64 -5.68
N GLU A 96 -12.60 7.90 -4.87
CA GLU A 96 -12.87 8.22 -3.47
C GLU A 96 -12.23 7.16 -2.58
N VAL A 97 -11.92 7.53 -1.35
CA VAL A 97 -11.10 6.71 -0.46
C VAL A 97 -11.67 6.71 0.96
N PHE A 98 -11.53 5.59 1.65
CA PHE A 98 -11.71 5.51 3.09
C PHE A 98 -10.49 4.84 3.73
N ASN A 99 -9.91 5.51 4.74
CA ASN A 99 -8.67 5.09 5.38
C ASN A 99 -8.86 4.84 6.87
N ILE A 100 -8.16 3.82 7.38
CA ILE A 100 -7.89 3.64 8.81
C ILE A 100 -6.40 3.46 9.04
N GLY A 101 -5.94 3.83 10.23
CA GLY A 101 -4.61 3.57 10.74
C GLY A 101 -4.60 2.48 11.79
N PRO A 102 -3.57 2.47 12.67
CA PRO A 102 -3.42 1.48 13.72
C PRO A 102 -4.69 1.31 14.54
N VAL A 103 -5.06 0.07 14.80
CA VAL A 103 -6.24 -0.27 15.62
C VAL A 103 -5.91 -0.41 17.09
N THR A 104 -4.63 -0.41 17.42
CA THR A 104 -4.08 -0.42 18.79
C THR A 104 -3.08 0.71 18.95
N ALA A 105 -3.08 1.35 20.11
CA ALA A 105 -2.06 2.36 20.42
C ALA A 105 -0.68 1.68 20.60
N PRO A 106 0.43 2.40 20.35
CA PRO A 106 1.77 1.88 20.63
C PRO A 106 1.99 1.72 22.12
N GLY A 107 2.98 0.90 22.50
CA GLY A 107 3.31 0.60 23.90
C GLY A 107 4.09 1.68 24.64
N HIS A 108 4.31 2.86 24.04
CA HIS A 108 5.07 3.99 24.60
C HIS A 108 4.26 5.29 24.55
N GLU A 109 4.74 6.30 25.25
CA GLU A 109 4.13 7.65 25.24
C GLU A 109 4.43 8.35 23.91
N LEU A 110 3.38 8.91 23.29
CA LEU A 110 3.47 9.68 22.04
C LEU A 110 3.84 11.14 22.35
N THR A 111 5.11 11.45 22.30
CA THR A 111 5.66 12.80 22.56
C THR A 111 5.93 13.60 21.29
N ASP A 112 6.15 12.93 20.17
CA ASP A 112 6.31 13.53 18.86
C ASP A 112 4.92 13.80 18.25
N PRO A 113 4.58 15.06 17.89
CA PRO A 113 3.28 15.39 17.28
C PRO A 113 3.00 14.65 15.96
N ASP A 114 4.01 14.40 15.15
CA ASP A 114 3.88 13.67 13.89
C ASP A 114 3.59 12.20 14.14
N GLU A 115 4.27 11.59 15.11
CA GLU A 115 3.96 10.24 15.55
C GLU A 115 2.54 10.15 16.13
N ALA A 116 2.17 11.11 17.00
CA ALA A 116 0.82 11.15 17.55
C ALA A 116 -0.26 11.27 16.46
N SER A 117 0.04 11.97 15.36
CA SER A 117 -0.86 12.09 14.21
C SER A 117 -1.12 10.73 13.55
N VAL A 118 -0.11 9.89 13.35
CA VAL A 118 -0.30 8.56 12.71
C VAL A 118 -0.98 7.54 13.62
N TYR A 119 -1.08 7.81 14.93
CA TYR A 119 -1.90 7.03 15.88
C TYR A 119 -3.22 7.72 16.23
N SER A 120 -3.64 8.71 15.45
CA SER A 120 -4.94 9.37 15.62
C SER A 120 -6.10 8.37 15.59
N PRO A 121 -7.20 8.61 16.34
CA PRO A 121 -8.36 7.72 16.34
C PRO A 121 -8.94 7.47 14.96
N ASN A 122 -9.32 6.23 14.67
CA ASN A 122 -10.03 5.91 13.44
C ASN A 122 -11.45 6.44 13.45
N LEU A 123 -11.91 6.97 12.32
CA LEU A 123 -13.24 7.53 12.14
C LEU A 123 -14.18 6.47 11.59
N TRP A 124 -15.12 5.99 12.44
CA TRP A 124 -16.02 4.90 12.04
C TRP A 124 -17.41 5.43 11.69
N PRO A 125 -17.99 5.04 10.53
CA PRO A 125 -19.33 5.50 10.11
C PRO A 125 -20.41 4.89 10.99
N ALA A 126 -21.18 5.72 11.69
CA ALA A 126 -22.29 5.26 12.52
C ALA A 126 -23.40 4.57 11.70
N ALA A 127 -23.53 4.90 10.42
CA ALA A 127 -24.48 4.27 9.51
C ALA A 127 -24.09 2.84 9.09
N LEU A 128 -22.87 2.38 9.39
CA LEU A 128 -22.35 1.06 9.02
C LEU A 128 -21.45 0.50 10.14
N PRO A 129 -22.00 0.18 11.31
CA PRO A 129 -21.21 -0.21 12.49
C PRO A 129 -20.39 -1.50 12.28
N GLU A 130 -20.87 -2.42 11.44
CA GLU A 130 -20.18 -3.67 11.11
C GLU A 130 -18.87 -3.46 10.34
N LEU A 131 -18.65 -2.30 9.73
CA LEU A 131 -17.38 -1.96 9.06
C LEU A 131 -16.22 -2.03 10.03
N ARG A 132 -16.40 -1.53 11.26
CA ARG A 132 -15.35 -1.52 12.28
C ARG A 132 -14.87 -2.94 12.60
N GLU A 133 -15.78 -3.87 12.87
CA GLU A 133 -15.42 -5.25 13.20
C GLU A 133 -14.72 -5.93 12.00
N ALA A 134 -15.32 -5.84 10.81
CA ALA A 134 -14.78 -6.47 9.61
C ALA A 134 -13.37 -5.95 9.26
N TRP A 135 -13.16 -4.64 9.36
CA TRP A 135 -11.89 -4.01 9.02
C TRP A 135 -10.83 -4.21 10.08
N THR A 136 -11.19 -4.24 11.36
CA THR A 136 -10.24 -4.57 12.44
C THR A 136 -9.71 -6.00 12.29
N ALA A 137 -10.59 -6.97 11.96
CA ALA A 137 -10.18 -8.35 11.72
C ALA A 137 -9.28 -8.48 10.48
N TYR A 138 -9.63 -7.78 9.38
CA TYR A 138 -8.82 -7.79 8.17
C TYR A 138 -7.47 -7.08 8.35
N TYR A 139 -7.44 -5.96 9.07
CA TYR A 139 -6.21 -5.25 9.43
C TYR A 139 -5.24 -6.18 10.20
N ALA A 140 -5.74 -6.90 11.20
CA ALA A 140 -4.92 -7.87 11.94
C ALA A 140 -4.38 -8.98 11.02
N ALA A 141 -5.22 -9.54 10.14
CA ALA A 141 -4.80 -10.57 9.19
C ALA A 141 -3.74 -10.06 8.20
N MET A 142 -3.85 -8.80 7.73
CA MET A 142 -2.85 -8.19 6.85
C MET A 142 -1.54 -7.90 7.58
N ARG A 143 -1.59 -7.44 8.83
CA ARG A 143 -0.41 -7.26 9.68
C ARG A 143 0.36 -8.57 9.83
N ASP A 144 -0.34 -9.66 10.14
CA ASP A 144 0.28 -10.99 10.32
C ASP A 144 0.84 -11.52 8.98
N LEU A 145 0.18 -11.26 7.85
CA LEU A 145 0.70 -11.59 6.52
C LEU A 145 1.94 -10.76 6.20
N GLY A 146 1.91 -9.47 6.50
CA GLY A 146 3.06 -8.56 6.30
C GLY A 146 4.28 -9.02 7.10
N SER A 147 4.12 -9.38 8.37
CA SER A 147 5.22 -9.92 9.20
C SER A 147 5.80 -11.21 8.60
N ARG A 148 4.95 -12.10 8.06
CA ARG A 148 5.45 -13.31 7.37
C ARG A 148 6.21 -12.97 6.08
N LEU A 149 5.75 -12.00 5.30
CA LEU A 149 6.46 -11.53 4.10
C LEU A 149 7.81 -10.92 4.48
N MET A 150 7.88 -10.10 5.53
CA MET A 150 9.15 -9.55 6.02
C MET A 150 10.13 -10.63 6.47
N SER A 151 9.66 -11.72 7.08
CA SER A 151 10.51 -12.88 7.42
C SER A 151 11.01 -13.61 6.16
N LEU A 152 10.22 -13.72 5.10
CA LEU A 152 10.65 -14.26 3.81
C LEU A 152 11.63 -13.33 3.10
N PHE A 153 11.42 -12.02 3.18
CA PHE A 153 12.34 -11.00 2.67
C PHE A 153 13.71 -11.06 3.37
N ALA A 154 13.73 -11.23 4.71
CA ALA A 154 14.96 -11.42 5.45
C ALA A 154 15.75 -12.63 4.91
N ARG A 155 15.09 -13.75 4.64
CA ARG A 155 15.72 -14.95 4.04
C ARG A 155 16.28 -14.67 2.65
N GLY A 156 15.52 -14.02 1.78
CA GLY A 156 15.98 -13.63 0.44
C GLY A 156 17.19 -12.71 0.47
N LEU A 157 17.26 -11.83 1.45
CA LEU A 157 18.38 -10.92 1.68
C LEU A 157 19.57 -11.56 2.41
N GLY A 158 19.53 -12.87 2.73
CA GLY A 158 20.58 -13.55 3.48
C GLY A 158 20.69 -13.12 4.94
N LEU A 159 19.60 -12.60 5.52
CA LEU A 159 19.51 -12.15 6.90
C LEU A 159 18.81 -13.21 7.77
N PRO A 160 18.98 -13.18 9.12
CA PRO A 160 18.18 -14.01 10.02
C PRO A 160 16.68 -13.77 9.79
N PRO A 161 15.82 -14.81 9.79
CA PRO A 161 14.38 -14.66 9.54
C PRO A 161 13.64 -13.65 10.43
N ALA A 162 14.13 -13.43 11.66
CA ALA A 162 13.59 -12.50 12.64
C ALA A 162 14.23 -11.09 12.56
N PHE A 163 15.04 -10.81 11.53
CA PHE A 163 15.80 -9.56 11.44
C PHE A 163 14.93 -8.30 11.51
N PHE A 164 13.74 -8.36 10.96
CA PHE A 164 12.82 -7.22 10.93
C PHE A 164 11.84 -7.17 12.10
N ASP A 165 11.75 -8.21 12.94
CA ASP A 165 10.68 -8.35 13.94
C ASP A 165 10.62 -7.16 14.90
N ASP A 166 11.76 -6.72 15.45
CA ASP A 166 11.88 -5.57 16.34
C ASP A 166 11.73 -4.21 15.65
N LYS A 167 11.63 -4.19 14.34
CA LYS A 167 11.49 -3.01 13.51
C LYS A 167 10.08 -2.82 12.97
N ILE A 168 9.21 -3.82 13.18
CA ILE A 168 7.83 -3.84 12.69
C ILE A 168 6.81 -4.32 13.75
N ASP A 169 7.15 -4.33 15.03
CA ASP A 169 6.27 -4.78 16.11
C ASP A 169 5.30 -3.70 16.62
N GLN A 170 5.61 -2.41 16.37
CA GLN A 170 4.81 -1.23 16.70
C GLN A 170 4.65 -0.29 15.50
N HIS A 171 4.43 -0.87 14.34
CA HIS A 171 4.39 -0.12 13.08
C HIS A 171 3.09 0.65 12.87
N PRO A 172 3.15 1.90 12.32
CA PRO A 172 1.99 2.72 12.01
C PRO A 172 1.44 2.38 10.61
N ASP A 173 0.90 1.18 10.46
CA ASP A 173 0.34 0.74 9.19
C ASP A 173 -0.99 1.43 8.87
N ALA A 174 -1.33 1.45 7.59
CA ALA A 174 -2.61 1.97 7.12
C ALA A 174 -3.34 0.96 6.22
N LEU A 175 -4.64 0.82 6.45
CA LEU A 175 -5.54 0.11 5.55
C LEU A 175 -6.42 1.12 4.83
N ARG A 176 -6.46 1.01 3.51
CA ARG A 176 -7.24 1.89 2.65
C ARG A 176 -8.21 1.06 1.80
N ALA A 177 -9.45 1.52 1.62
CA ALA A 177 -10.29 1.11 0.51
C ALA A 177 -10.36 2.24 -0.50
N ILE A 178 -10.31 1.89 -1.76
CA ILE A 178 -10.37 2.82 -2.88
C ILE A 178 -11.53 2.39 -3.77
N ASN A 179 -12.48 3.29 -3.99
CA ASN A 179 -13.56 3.12 -4.94
C ASN A 179 -13.32 4.05 -6.13
N TYR A 180 -13.30 3.47 -7.30
CA TYR A 180 -13.31 4.18 -8.57
C TYR A 180 -14.73 4.06 -9.09
N PRO A 181 -15.58 5.11 -8.96
CA PRO A 181 -17.01 5.01 -9.25
C PRO A 181 -17.25 4.72 -10.72
N GLU A 182 -18.39 4.13 -11.00
CA GLU A 182 -18.95 4.11 -12.34
C GLU A 182 -19.16 5.55 -12.84
N ARG A 183 -18.88 5.81 -14.10
CA ARG A 183 -18.98 7.14 -14.68
C ARG A 183 -19.39 7.12 -16.14
N ASP A 184 -20.14 8.13 -16.53
CA ASP A 184 -20.56 8.37 -17.92
C ASP A 184 -19.78 9.52 -18.59
N ASP A 185 -19.05 10.30 -17.81
CA ASP A 185 -18.26 11.43 -18.27
C ASP A 185 -16.89 11.00 -18.84
N VAL A 186 -16.35 11.84 -19.71
CA VAL A 186 -15.00 11.68 -20.25
C VAL A 186 -14.02 12.37 -19.32
N PRO A 187 -12.92 11.69 -18.89
CA PRO A 187 -11.90 12.31 -18.07
C PRO A 187 -11.27 13.54 -18.73
N LEU A 188 -10.78 14.46 -17.93
CA LEU A 188 -9.93 15.54 -18.41
C LEU A 188 -8.66 14.96 -19.06
N PRO A 189 -8.03 15.67 -20.02
CA PRO A 189 -6.76 15.25 -20.62
C PRO A 189 -5.72 14.97 -19.52
N GLY A 190 -5.15 13.75 -19.52
CA GLY A 190 -4.16 13.31 -18.53
C GLY A 190 -4.73 12.93 -17.16
N GLN A 191 -6.04 13.00 -16.95
CA GLN A 191 -6.68 12.55 -15.71
C GLN A 191 -6.76 11.03 -15.66
N LEU A 192 -6.29 10.44 -14.55
CA LEU A 192 -6.26 9.01 -14.32
C LEU A 192 -7.20 8.61 -13.17
N ARG A 193 -7.49 7.31 -13.06
CA ARG A 193 -8.13 6.73 -11.88
C ARG A 193 -7.24 6.87 -10.65
N ALA A 194 -5.93 6.60 -10.81
CA ALA A 194 -4.89 6.95 -9.84
C ALA A 194 -3.62 7.33 -10.60
N GLY A 195 -3.06 8.49 -10.30
CA GLY A 195 -1.84 8.99 -10.93
C GLY A 195 -0.62 8.10 -10.65
N ALA A 196 0.41 8.22 -11.49
CA ALA A 196 1.65 7.45 -11.32
C ALA A 196 2.37 7.87 -10.03
N HIS A 197 2.76 6.88 -9.20
CA HIS A 197 3.41 7.08 -7.92
C HIS A 197 4.19 5.83 -7.50
N THR A 198 4.99 5.97 -6.45
CA THR A 198 5.58 4.88 -5.65
C THR A 198 4.96 4.88 -4.26
N ASP A 199 4.97 3.73 -3.57
CA ASP A 199 4.54 3.64 -2.17
C ASP A 199 5.67 4.01 -1.22
N TYR A 200 5.35 4.60 -0.07
CA TYR A 200 6.36 5.20 0.83
C TYR A 200 6.97 4.22 1.83
N GLY A 201 6.21 3.19 2.24
CA GLY A 201 6.54 2.27 3.33
C GLY A 201 7.52 1.16 2.97
N THR A 202 7.41 0.04 3.67
CA THR A 202 8.22 -1.17 3.40
C THR A 202 7.64 -1.99 2.26
N LEU A 203 6.37 -2.36 2.35
CA LEU A 203 5.65 -3.10 1.32
C LEU A 203 4.16 -2.73 1.33
N THR A 204 3.48 -2.99 0.24
CA THR A 204 2.04 -2.90 0.10
C THR A 204 1.46 -4.27 -0.19
N ILE A 205 0.35 -4.62 0.48
CA ILE A 205 -0.46 -5.82 0.22
C ILE A 205 -1.78 -5.35 -0.37
N LEU A 206 -1.98 -5.56 -1.66
CA LEU A 206 -3.15 -5.06 -2.37
C LEU A 206 -4.11 -6.19 -2.73
N ARG A 207 -5.37 -6.08 -2.28
CA ARG A 207 -6.50 -6.79 -2.86
C ARG A 207 -7.16 -5.92 -3.92
N GLN A 208 -7.46 -6.49 -5.09
CA GLN A 208 -8.18 -5.80 -6.17
C GLN A 208 -9.28 -6.69 -6.75
N ASP A 209 -10.25 -6.07 -7.41
CA ASP A 209 -11.24 -6.78 -8.23
C ASP A 209 -10.68 -7.19 -9.61
N ALA A 210 -11.55 -7.78 -10.44
CA ALA A 210 -11.17 -8.24 -11.77
C ALA A 210 -11.37 -7.20 -12.88
N VAL A 211 -11.70 -5.95 -12.54
CA VAL A 211 -11.94 -4.89 -13.54
C VAL A 211 -10.65 -4.51 -14.28
N GLY A 212 -9.50 -4.58 -13.59
CA GLY A 212 -8.20 -4.26 -14.18
C GLY A 212 -7.83 -2.78 -14.07
N GLY A 213 -6.90 -2.35 -14.94
CA GLY A 213 -6.41 -0.97 -15.02
C GLY A 213 -5.21 -0.65 -14.13
N LEU A 214 -4.78 -1.56 -13.22
CA LEU A 214 -3.49 -1.41 -12.54
C LEU A 214 -2.36 -1.67 -13.54
N GLU A 215 -1.42 -0.73 -13.65
CA GLU A 215 -0.24 -0.84 -14.49
C GLU A 215 1.02 -0.51 -13.71
N VAL A 216 2.11 -1.20 -14.03
CA VAL A 216 3.46 -0.96 -13.51
C VAL A 216 4.38 -0.52 -14.64
N LEU A 217 5.34 0.36 -14.34
CA LEU A 217 6.34 0.81 -15.31
C LEU A 217 7.47 -0.23 -15.36
N ASP A 218 7.69 -0.82 -16.54
CA ASP A 218 8.80 -1.75 -16.74
C ASP A 218 10.15 -1.02 -16.94
N HIS A 219 11.24 -1.77 -16.91
CA HIS A 219 12.59 -1.22 -17.13
C HIS A 219 12.79 -0.64 -18.53
N GLY A 220 11.96 -1.01 -19.49
CA GLY A 220 11.95 -0.44 -20.85
C GLY A 220 11.20 0.88 -20.95
N GLY A 221 10.61 1.35 -19.86
CA GLY A 221 9.78 2.57 -19.83
C GLY A 221 8.36 2.35 -20.35
N ASN A 222 7.88 1.10 -20.46
CA ASN A 222 6.53 0.79 -20.89
C ASN A 222 5.62 0.49 -19.69
N TRP A 223 4.36 0.89 -19.80
CA TRP A 223 3.34 0.54 -18.83
C TRP A 223 2.79 -0.86 -19.14
N THR A 224 2.86 -1.74 -18.14
CA THR A 224 2.42 -3.14 -18.24
C THR A 224 1.30 -3.41 -17.26
N GLY A 225 0.18 -3.96 -17.75
CA GLY A 225 -0.99 -4.28 -16.94
C GLY A 225 -0.72 -5.41 -15.94
N VAL A 226 -1.28 -5.27 -14.74
CA VAL A 226 -1.28 -6.32 -13.70
C VAL A 226 -2.61 -7.05 -13.76
N GLU A 227 -2.59 -8.28 -14.28
CA GLU A 227 -3.78 -9.12 -14.35
C GLU A 227 -4.25 -9.50 -12.94
N SER A 228 -5.57 -9.49 -12.72
CA SER A 228 -6.16 -9.93 -11.46
C SER A 228 -6.22 -11.46 -11.43
N VAL A 229 -5.57 -12.06 -10.43
CA VAL A 229 -5.63 -13.50 -10.19
C VAL A 229 -6.59 -13.76 -9.01
N PRO A 230 -7.64 -14.60 -9.20
CA PRO A 230 -8.58 -14.88 -8.12
C PRO A 230 -7.89 -15.41 -6.86
N GLY A 231 -8.18 -14.80 -5.71
CA GLY A 231 -7.63 -15.19 -4.42
C GLY A 231 -6.16 -14.78 -4.19
N ALA A 232 -5.49 -14.13 -5.15
CA ALA A 232 -4.15 -13.60 -4.95
C ALA A 232 -4.17 -12.18 -4.36
N PHE A 233 -3.09 -11.82 -3.65
CA PHE A 233 -2.76 -10.43 -3.36
C PHE A 233 -1.63 -9.96 -4.27
N VAL A 234 -1.71 -8.71 -4.71
CA VAL A 234 -0.57 -8.02 -5.35
C VAL A 234 0.32 -7.44 -4.26
N ILE A 235 1.62 -7.66 -4.37
CA ILE A 235 2.62 -7.12 -3.46
C ILE A 235 3.54 -6.19 -4.22
N ASN A 236 3.86 -5.06 -3.64
CA ASN A 236 4.91 -4.19 -4.17
C ASN A 236 5.80 -3.64 -3.06
N ILE A 237 7.04 -3.37 -3.41
CA ILE A 237 8.07 -2.80 -2.56
C ILE A 237 7.88 -1.28 -2.49
N GLY A 238 7.97 -0.74 -1.27
CA GLY A 238 7.92 0.71 -1.05
C GLY A 238 9.30 1.36 -0.99
N ASP A 239 9.32 2.69 -1.04
CA ASP A 239 10.54 3.51 -1.07
C ASP A 239 11.47 3.28 0.12
N LEU A 240 10.89 2.99 1.31
CA LEU A 240 11.66 2.73 2.51
C LEU A 240 12.46 1.43 2.40
N MET A 241 11.86 0.38 1.83
CA MET A 241 12.54 -0.90 1.59
C MET A 241 13.58 -0.77 0.48
N ALA A 242 13.31 -0.03 -0.58
CA ALA A 242 14.30 0.26 -1.62
C ALA A 242 15.54 0.95 -1.01
N ARG A 243 15.32 1.95 -0.14
CA ARG A 243 16.39 2.61 0.60
C ARG A 243 17.15 1.65 1.52
N TRP A 244 16.43 0.78 2.25
CA TRP A 244 17.02 -0.21 3.17
C TRP A 244 17.94 -1.19 2.44
N THR A 245 17.53 -1.59 1.22
CA THR A 245 18.31 -2.49 0.35
C THR A 245 19.33 -1.76 -0.56
N ASN A 246 19.62 -0.47 -0.31
CA ASN A 246 20.56 0.32 -1.12
C ASN A 246 20.20 0.36 -2.61
N ASP A 247 18.89 0.41 -2.94
CA ASP A 247 18.29 0.32 -4.27
C ASP A 247 18.55 -1.02 -5.00
N GLN A 248 18.91 -2.07 -4.27
CA GLN A 248 18.95 -3.41 -4.88
C GLN A 248 17.55 -3.93 -5.17
N TRP A 249 16.55 -3.55 -4.35
CA TRP A 249 15.14 -3.80 -4.59
C TRP A 249 14.46 -2.53 -5.09
N HIS A 250 13.52 -2.71 -6.00
CA HIS A 250 12.89 -1.59 -6.70
C HIS A 250 11.54 -1.20 -6.09
N SER A 251 11.41 0.07 -5.70
CA SER A 251 10.11 0.69 -5.50
C SER A 251 9.61 1.15 -6.87
N THR A 252 8.72 0.36 -7.46
CA THR A 252 8.34 0.50 -8.87
C THR A 252 7.16 1.44 -9.05
N LEU A 253 7.29 2.34 -10.01
CA LEU A 253 6.24 3.29 -10.38
C LEU A 253 5.03 2.54 -10.92
N HIS A 254 3.85 2.88 -10.40
CA HIS A 254 2.59 2.26 -10.80
C HIS A 254 1.46 3.29 -10.86
N ARG A 255 0.39 2.95 -11.58
CA ARG A 255 -0.78 3.81 -11.79
C ARG A 255 -2.04 2.98 -11.99
N VAL A 256 -3.20 3.63 -11.94
CA VAL A 256 -4.47 3.01 -12.33
C VAL A 256 -5.09 3.83 -13.45
N VAL A 257 -5.26 3.19 -14.59
CA VAL A 257 -5.89 3.76 -15.79
C VAL A 257 -7.29 3.18 -16.00
N ASP A 258 -8.02 3.72 -16.94
CA ASP A 258 -9.21 3.05 -17.45
C ASP A 258 -8.80 1.78 -18.19
N PRO A 259 -9.37 0.61 -17.83
CA PRO A 259 -9.09 -0.61 -18.54
C PRO A 259 -9.60 -0.53 -20.00
N PRO A 260 -9.01 -1.29 -20.93
CA PRO A 260 -9.39 -1.24 -22.33
C PRO A 260 -10.84 -1.70 -22.55
N GLY A 261 -11.52 -1.05 -23.48
CA GLY A 261 -12.93 -1.30 -23.82
C GLY A 261 -13.89 -0.34 -23.11
N GLU A 262 -14.87 0.16 -23.85
CA GLU A 262 -15.77 1.24 -23.38
C GLU A 262 -16.54 0.86 -22.11
N ALA A 263 -17.07 -0.35 -22.02
CA ALA A 263 -17.80 -0.82 -20.85
C ALA A 263 -16.88 -0.97 -19.62
N ALA A 264 -15.69 -1.50 -19.80
CA ALA A 264 -14.72 -1.65 -18.72
C ALA A 264 -14.17 -0.29 -18.24
N ALA A 265 -13.95 0.66 -19.15
CA ALA A 265 -13.51 2.00 -18.83
C ALA A 265 -14.51 2.79 -17.96
N ARG A 266 -15.80 2.45 -18.07
CA ARG A 266 -16.88 3.06 -17.27
C ARG A 266 -17.18 2.29 -15.99
N ALA A 267 -16.77 1.02 -15.87
CA ALA A 267 -17.12 0.15 -14.76
C ALA A 267 -16.55 0.66 -13.44
N ARG A 268 -17.34 0.50 -12.38
CA ARG A 268 -16.88 0.66 -11.01
C ARG A 268 -15.74 -0.32 -10.75
N ARG A 269 -14.68 0.15 -10.09
CA ARG A 269 -13.57 -0.66 -9.59
C ARG A 269 -13.38 -0.45 -8.10
N GLN A 270 -12.98 -1.49 -7.39
CA GLN A 270 -12.58 -1.39 -5.99
C GLN A 270 -11.22 -2.04 -5.76
N SER A 271 -10.44 -1.46 -4.86
CA SER A 271 -9.21 -2.07 -4.37
C SER A 271 -8.98 -1.74 -2.90
N MET A 272 -8.21 -2.58 -2.21
CA MET A 272 -7.93 -2.44 -0.78
C MET A 272 -6.43 -2.67 -0.52
N PRO A 273 -5.59 -1.63 -0.60
CA PRO A 273 -4.19 -1.70 -0.19
C PRO A 273 -4.05 -1.63 1.34
N TYR A 274 -3.17 -2.46 1.87
CA TYR A 274 -2.62 -2.38 3.21
C TYR A 274 -1.15 -1.96 3.08
N PHE A 275 -0.81 -0.82 3.67
CA PHE A 275 0.54 -0.25 3.64
C PHE A 275 1.26 -0.62 4.92
N GLN A 276 2.24 -1.52 4.81
CA GLN A 276 3.09 -1.86 5.93
C GLN A 276 4.25 -0.88 6.03
N ASN A 277 4.48 -0.38 7.25
CA ASN A 277 5.56 0.52 7.58
C ASN A 277 6.52 -0.14 8.57
N ALA A 278 7.67 0.48 8.80
CA ALA A 278 8.50 0.18 9.94
C ALA A 278 8.02 0.96 11.18
N ASN A 279 8.43 0.54 12.38
CA ASN A 279 8.21 1.30 13.60
C ASN A 279 8.65 2.76 13.43
N TRP A 280 7.95 3.68 14.07
CA TRP A 280 8.26 5.12 13.97
C TRP A 280 9.73 5.44 14.19
N SER A 281 10.31 4.86 15.24
CA SER A 281 11.70 5.06 15.66
C SER A 281 12.71 4.10 15.01
N ALA A 282 12.28 3.22 14.09
CA ALA A 282 13.20 2.30 13.43
C ALA A 282 14.21 3.06 12.59
N GLU A 283 15.50 2.77 12.80
CA GLU A 283 16.58 3.29 11.97
C GLU A 283 16.66 2.51 10.66
N ILE A 284 16.63 3.23 9.56
CA ILE A 284 16.72 2.69 8.20
C ILE A 284 18.10 3.02 7.65
N ALA A 285 19.05 2.14 7.95
CA ALA A 285 20.40 2.14 7.41
C ALA A 285 20.56 1.05 6.36
N CYS A 286 21.46 1.21 5.40
CA CYS A 286 21.74 0.19 4.40
C CYS A 286 22.00 -1.18 5.07
N LEU A 287 21.27 -2.22 4.62
CA LEU A 287 21.43 -3.58 5.11
C LEU A 287 22.85 -4.10 4.81
N PRO A 288 23.50 -4.78 5.78
CA PRO A 288 24.89 -5.24 5.59
C PRO A 288 25.08 -6.15 4.39
N THR A 289 24.04 -6.95 4.06
CA THR A 289 24.06 -7.87 2.90
C THR A 289 23.80 -7.16 1.56
N CYS A 290 23.40 -5.90 1.59
CA CYS A 290 23.17 -5.08 0.41
C CYS A 290 24.34 -4.12 0.09
N LEU A 291 25.50 -4.35 0.71
CA LEU A 291 26.73 -3.57 0.49
C LEU A 291 27.86 -4.47 0.03
N ALA A 292 28.49 -4.14 -1.08
CA ALA A 292 29.71 -4.84 -1.50
C ALA A 292 30.90 -4.46 -0.62
N PRO A 293 31.91 -5.33 -0.46
CA PRO A 293 33.12 -5.01 0.31
C PRO A 293 33.78 -3.72 -0.21
N GLY A 294 33.92 -2.74 0.67
CA GLY A 294 34.53 -1.43 0.36
C GLY A 294 33.59 -0.41 -0.31
N GLU A 295 32.33 -0.76 -0.51
CA GLU A 295 31.30 0.17 -1.01
C GLU A 295 30.71 0.99 0.15
N ALA A 296 30.44 2.27 -0.09
CA ALA A 296 29.71 3.13 0.84
C ALA A 296 28.20 3.05 0.57
N PRO A 297 27.34 3.14 1.61
CA PRO A 297 25.90 3.25 1.42
C PRO A 297 25.56 4.46 0.53
N LYS A 298 24.55 4.32 -0.33
CA LYS A 298 24.03 5.43 -1.16
C LYS A 298 23.35 6.51 -0.31
N TYR A 299 22.85 6.12 0.85
CA TYR A 299 21.99 6.95 1.69
C TYR A 299 22.49 7.00 3.12
N GLU A 300 22.44 8.17 3.73
CA GLU A 300 22.59 8.31 5.18
C GLU A 300 21.41 7.63 5.91
N PRO A 301 21.63 7.07 7.11
CA PRO A 301 20.55 6.52 7.92
C PRO A 301 19.45 7.55 8.20
N VAL A 302 18.19 7.09 8.24
CA VAL A 302 17.03 7.91 8.60
C VAL A 302 16.13 7.16 9.57
N LEU A 303 15.34 7.88 10.35
CA LEU A 303 14.24 7.27 11.10
C LEU A 303 13.02 7.09 10.19
N ALA A 304 12.35 5.94 10.30
CA ALA A 304 11.25 5.57 9.42
C ALA A 304 10.07 6.55 9.48
N GLY A 305 9.65 6.95 10.68
CA GLY A 305 8.52 7.87 10.88
C GLY A 305 8.74 9.24 10.24
N PRO A 306 9.80 9.98 10.58
CA PRO A 306 10.13 11.25 9.94
C PRO A 306 10.28 11.14 8.41
N HIS A 307 10.84 10.04 7.91
CA HIS A 307 10.94 9.78 6.47
C HIS A 307 9.56 9.64 5.83
N LEU A 308 8.67 8.84 6.42
CA LEU A 308 7.29 8.65 5.99
C LEU A 308 6.51 9.97 5.95
N MET A 309 6.61 10.77 7.03
CA MET A 309 5.93 12.07 7.11
C MET A 309 6.47 13.07 6.10
N GLY A 310 7.78 13.06 5.82
CA GLY A 310 8.37 13.88 4.77
C GLY A 310 7.84 13.54 3.37
N LYS A 311 7.55 12.28 3.08
CA LYS A 311 6.91 11.83 1.84
C LYS A 311 5.43 12.22 1.81
N PHE A 312 4.72 11.97 2.91
CA PHE A 312 3.29 12.29 3.03
C PHE A 312 3.02 13.78 2.82
N ARG A 313 3.78 14.67 3.45
CA ARG A 313 3.63 16.11 3.28
C ARG A 313 3.78 16.55 1.83
N LYS A 314 4.75 16.01 1.10
CA LYS A 314 4.94 16.29 -0.34
C LYS A 314 3.75 15.90 -1.20
N SER A 315 2.95 14.90 -0.77
CA SER A 315 1.78 14.45 -1.52
C SER A 315 0.49 15.21 -1.19
N VAL A 316 0.48 16.03 -0.11
CA VAL A 316 -0.70 16.80 0.33
C VAL A 316 -0.48 18.31 0.34
N GLU A 317 0.74 18.80 0.09
CA GLU A 317 1.00 20.23 -0.19
C GLU A 317 0.36 20.59 -1.54
N LEU A 318 -0.86 21.15 -1.44
CA LEU A 318 -1.65 21.72 -2.53
C LEU A 318 -1.30 23.19 -2.73
#